data_d60b6a8cb4361ce76b9acb7b8e0df4f1
#
_entry.id   d60b6a8cb4361ce76b9acb7b8e0df4f1
#
_cell.length_a   1.000
_cell.length_b   1.000
_cell.length_c   1.000
_cell.angle_alpha   90.00
_cell.angle_beta   90.00
_cell.angle_gamma   90.00
#
_symmetry.space_group_name_H-M   'P 1'
#
loop_
_entity.id
_entity.type
_entity.pdbx_description
1 polymer ?
#
loop_
_entity_poly.entity_id
_entity_poly.type
_entity_poly.pdbx_seq_one_letter_code
_entity_poly.pdbx_strand_id
1 'polypeptide(L)'
;FLAFLIIYYGLQSGFSIGFANPSILGVAQTMAEIPIFSGTNVRVVCCLANITFLYIVTMLYYRRIRKDPTKSLNYGSDFHSAFEVSSDKVDSKMTKRQILTAAVFLLGVVLCVGLTIACKWNAKKIASYFFGMMIVIGLVSGFSMNEISDKFIKGCKPMIYASFITGLASAIAVILNQGKVLDTIVYVLSIPLNQVGAVVGAGLMVVVNVIVNIFIPSGSGQAAVMIPLMTPIADLVGITRQVAVQAFQFGDGLCNLLTPLNGPMMGCLAMVGISFPKYIKWAFKYLMMNIGAAIVITMVLQAVGWVGF
;
A
#
# COMPACT_ATOMS: atom_id res chain seq x y z
N PHE A 1 -8.77 -6.61 14.36
CA PHE A 1 -8.98 -6.08 12.99
C PHE A 1 -8.97 -4.55 12.95
N LEU A 2 -9.52 -3.86 13.96
CA LEU A 2 -9.47 -2.39 14.01
C LEU A 2 -8.03 -1.85 13.90
N ALA A 3 -7.07 -2.46 14.61
CA ALA A 3 -5.66 -2.10 14.52
C ALA A 3 -5.11 -2.23 13.09
N PHE A 4 -5.50 -3.28 12.36
CA PHE A 4 -5.16 -3.43 10.95
C PHE A 4 -5.70 -2.26 10.12
N LEU A 5 -6.96 -1.87 10.30
CA LEU A 5 -7.55 -0.75 9.56
C LEU A 5 -6.82 0.57 9.85
N ILE A 6 -6.49 0.85 11.09
CA ILE A 6 -5.80 2.10 11.47
C ILE A 6 -4.40 2.13 10.85
N ILE A 7 -3.64 1.05 11.03
CA ILE A 7 -2.23 1.01 10.62
C ILE A 7 -2.12 0.85 9.10
N TYR A 8 -2.77 -0.17 8.54
CA TYR A 8 -2.58 -0.51 7.14
C TYR A 8 -3.29 0.45 6.18
N TYR A 9 -4.50 0.89 6.50
CA TYR A 9 -5.20 1.89 5.68
C TYR A 9 -4.51 3.25 5.76
N GLY A 10 -3.95 3.62 6.92
CA GLY A 10 -3.13 4.83 7.05
C GLY A 10 -1.86 4.76 6.20
N LEU A 11 -1.10 3.66 6.28
CA LEU A 11 0.08 3.42 5.47
C LEU A 11 -0.25 3.40 3.98
N GLN A 12 -1.30 2.69 3.61
CA GLN A 12 -1.71 2.56 2.21
C GLN A 12 -2.17 3.88 1.60
N SER A 13 -2.81 4.76 2.37
CA SER A 13 -3.18 6.10 1.88
C SER A 13 -1.97 6.91 1.43
N GLY A 14 -0.87 6.87 2.21
CA GLY A 14 0.37 7.55 1.85
C GLY A 14 1.11 6.90 0.68
N PHE A 15 0.97 5.59 0.51
CA PHE A 15 1.59 4.85 -0.58
C PHE A 15 0.81 5.02 -1.90
N SER A 16 -0.50 4.76 -1.88
CA SER A 16 -1.32 4.67 -3.09
C SER A 16 -1.61 6.01 -3.74
N ILE A 17 -1.87 7.04 -2.95
CA ILE A 17 -2.27 8.37 -3.45
C ILE A 17 -1.37 9.45 -2.86
N GLY A 18 -0.16 9.07 -2.43
CA GLY A 18 0.82 10.00 -1.89
C GLY A 18 1.26 11.03 -2.94
N PHE A 19 1.12 12.31 -2.61
CA PHE A 19 1.46 13.42 -3.51
C PHE A 19 2.96 13.61 -3.74
N ALA A 20 3.81 12.98 -2.92
CA ALA A 20 5.27 13.09 -2.95
C ALA A 20 5.96 11.71 -2.84
N ASN A 21 5.35 10.65 -3.34
CA ASN A 21 5.94 9.31 -3.34
C ASN A 21 6.97 9.17 -4.47
N PRO A 22 8.29 9.15 -4.16
CA PRO A 22 9.32 9.10 -5.19
C PRO A 22 9.38 7.75 -5.92
N SER A 23 8.97 6.67 -5.24
CA SER A 23 9.08 5.31 -5.78
C SER A 23 8.00 4.95 -6.80
N ILE A 24 6.86 5.64 -6.78
CA ILE A 24 5.75 5.42 -7.69
C ILE A 24 5.56 6.65 -8.56
N LEU A 25 5.16 7.76 -7.93
CA LEU A 25 4.85 9.00 -8.64
C LEU A 25 6.07 9.59 -9.35
N GLY A 26 7.22 9.66 -8.66
CA GLY A 26 8.46 10.19 -9.26
C GLY A 26 8.92 9.37 -10.45
N VAL A 27 8.86 8.04 -10.37
CA VAL A 27 9.19 7.14 -11.48
C VAL A 27 8.21 7.32 -12.63
N ALA A 28 6.90 7.31 -12.35
CA ALA A 28 5.86 7.46 -13.37
C ALA A 28 5.95 8.81 -14.09
N GLN A 29 6.15 9.90 -13.36
CA GLN A 29 6.29 11.23 -13.95
C GLN A 29 7.54 11.36 -14.82
N THR A 30 8.68 10.79 -14.37
CA THR A 30 9.90 10.77 -15.16
C THR A 30 9.70 10.03 -16.48
N MET A 31 9.03 8.87 -16.46
CA MET A 31 8.74 8.08 -17.65
C MET A 31 7.69 8.73 -18.58
N ALA A 32 6.76 9.48 -18.00
CA ALA A 32 5.77 10.25 -18.74
C ALA A 32 6.32 11.59 -19.28
N GLU A 33 7.61 11.90 -19.02
CA GLU A 33 8.28 13.13 -19.44
C GLU A 33 7.59 14.40 -18.92
N ILE A 34 7.07 14.35 -17.69
CA ILE A 34 6.50 15.50 -17.00
C ILE A 34 7.30 15.84 -15.75
N PRO A 35 7.29 17.11 -15.28
CA PRO A 35 8.09 17.51 -14.13
C PRO A 35 7.76 16.69 -12.88
N ILE A 36 8.81 16.26 -12.17
CA ILE A 36 8.70 15.46 -10.95
C ILE A 36 7.91 16.25 -9.90
N PHE A 37 6.95 15.60 -9.27
CA PHE A 37 6.00 16.17 -8.30
C PHE A 37 5.12 17.31 -8.84
N SER A 38 5.02 17.48 -10.17
CA SER A 38 4.03 18.39 -10.76
C SER A 38 2.61 17.96 -10.42
N GLY A 39 1.68 18.92 -10.38
CA GLY A 39 0.29 18.67 -10.02
C GLY A 39 0.06 18.37 -8.53
N THR A 40 1.01 18.71 -7.66
CA THR A 40 0.95 18.45 -6.21
C THR A 40 -0.34 18.99 -5.57
N ASN A 41 -0.84 20.16 -5.98
CA ASN A 41 -2.05 20.77 -5.41
C ASN A 41 -3.25 19.84 -5.50
N VAL A 42 -3.53 19.32 -6.69
CA VAL A 42 -4.64 18.37 -6.92
C VAL A 42 -4.37 17.03 -6.23
N ARG A 43 -3.12 16.55 -6.27
CA ARG A 43 -2.74 15.28 -5.62
C ARG A 43 -2.89 15.33 -4.10
N VAL A 44 -2.60 16.45 -3.47
CA VAL A 44 -2.87 16.66 -2.03
C VAL A 44 -4.36 16.55 -1.74
N VAL A 45 -5.21 17.18 -2.54
CA VAL A 45 -6.67 17.09 -2.38
C VAL A 45 -7.14 15.63 -2.54
N CYS A 46 -6.67 14.93 -3.56
CA CYS A 46 -6.98 13.50 -3.77
C CYS A 46 -6.51 12.63 -2.59
N CYS A 47 -5.31 12.90 -2.08
CA CYS A 47 -4.76 12.20 -0.92
C CYS A 47 -5.62 12.42 0.33
N LEU A 48 -5.97 13.66 0.63
CA LEU A 48 -6.83 14.00 1.77
C LEU A 48 -8.23 13.40 1.62
N ALA A 49 -8.80 13.41 0.43
CA ALA A 49 -10.10 12.78 0.15
C ALA A 49 -10.04 11.26 0.41
N ASN A 50 -8.99 10.59 -0.05
CA ASN A 50 -8.80 9.15 0.21
C ASN A 50 -8.58 8.83 1.69
N ILE A 51 -7.74 9.61 2.38
CA ILE A 51 -7.53 9.46 3.83
C ILE A 51 -8.86 9.62 4.57
N THR A 52 -9.64 10.65 4.22
CA THR A 52 -10.95 10.91 4.83
C THR A 52 -11.91 9.74 4.57
N PHE A 53 -11.94 9.22 3.34
CA PHE A 53 -12.77 8.06 3.00
C PHE A 53 -12.40 6.83 3.85
N LEU A 54 -11.11 6.46 3.90
CA LEU A 54 -10.65 5.31 4.66
C LEU A 54 -10.83 5.51 6.18
N TYR A 55 -10.68 6.73 6.67
CA TYR A 55 -11.01 7.09 8.05
C TYR A 55 -12.49 6.89 8.35
N ILE A 56 -13.40 7.34 7.48
CA ILE A 56 -14.84 7.14 7.62
C ILE A 56 -15.15 5.64 7.67
N VAL A 57 -14.60 4.83 6.76
CA VAL A 57 -14.79 3.37 6.74
C VAL A 57 -14.34 2.74 8.06
N THR A 58 -13.17 3.14 8.56
CA THR A 58 -12.62 2.67 9.84
C THR A 58 -13.53 3.07 11.00
N MET A 59 -14.03 4.30 11.02
CA MET A 59 -14.90 4.81 12.06
C MET A 59 -16.30 4.14 12.04
N LEU A 60 -16.84 3.85 10.85
CA LEU A 60 -18.08 3.08 10.71
C LEU A 60 -17.93 1.66 11.26
N TYR A 61 -16.79 1.02 10.98
CA TYR A 61 -16.49 -0.28 11.56
C TYR A 61 -16.36 -0.20 13.08
N TYR A 62 -15.60 0.76 13.61
CA TYR A 62 -15.45 0.99 15.05
C TYR A 62 -16.80 1.18 15.75
N ARG A 63 -17.66 2.08 15.22
CA ARG A 63 -19.01 2.33 15.78
C ARG A 63 -19.87 1.07 15.79
N ARG A 64 -19.75 0.24 14.75
CA ARG A 64 -20.48 -1.03 14.64
C ARG A 64 -20.06 -2.03 15.71
N ILE A 65 -18.75 -2.23 15.91
CA ILE A 65 -18.25 -3.19 16.89
C ILE A 65 -18.40 -2.68 18.33
N ARG A 66 -18.39 -1.37 18.54
CA ARG A 66 -18.67 -0.77 19.86
C ARG A 66 -20.12 -1.01 20.31
N LYS A 67 -21.08 -0.98 19.40
CA LYS A 67 -22.49 -1.29 19.68
C LYS A 67 -22.73 -2.77 19.88
N ASP A 68 -22.05 -3.59 19.13
CA ASP A 68 -22.22 -5.04 19.13
C ASP A 68 -20.87 -5.72 18.85
N PRO A 69 -20.14 -6.15 19.89
CA PRO A 69 -18.84 -6.80 19.76
C PRO A 69 -18.86 -8.08 18.91
N THR A 70 -20.02 -8.75 18.82
CA THR A 70 -20.16 -9.99 18.01
C THR A 70 -19.97 -9.74 16.51
N LYS A 71 -20.10 -8.49 16.06
CA LYS A 71 -19.89 -8.07 14.67
C LYS A 71 -18.41 -7.82 14.32
N SER A 72 -17.52 -8.02 15.29
CA SER A 72 -16.08 -7.99 15.01
C SER A 72 -15.66 -9.16 14.13
N LEU A 73 -14.77 -8.90 13.16
CA LEU A 73 -14.21 -9.97 12.33
C LEU A 73 -13.33 -10.95 13.13
N ASN A 74 -12.88 -10.57 14.32
CA ASN A 74 -12.14 -11.46 15.22
C ASN A 74 -13.03 -12.13 16.27
N TYR A 75 -14.33 -11.89 16.29
CA TYR A 75 -15.21 -12.47 17.30
C TYR A 75 -15.24 -13.99 17.17
N GLY A 76 -15.07 -14.69 18.30
CA GLY A 76 -15.04 -16.16 18.36
C GLY A 76 -13.81 -16.81 17.69
N SER A 77 -12.78 -16.05 17.38
CA SER A 77 -11.50 -16.61 16.95
C SER A 77 -10.62 -16.89 18.16
N ASP A 78 -10.08 -18.11 18.28
CA ASP A 78 -9.05 -18.48 19.28
C ASP A 78 -7.67 -17.87 18.95
N PHE A 79 -7.66 -16.77 18.23
CA PHE A 79 -6.44 -16.11 17.87
C PHE A 79 -5.87 -15.35 19.07
N HIS A 80 -4.89 -15.98 19.70
CA HIS A 80 -3.99 -15.31 20.62
C HIS A 80 -2.93 -14.56 19.82
N SER A 81 -2.88 -13.26 19.93
CA SER A 81 -1.83 -12.49 19.26
C SER A 81 -0.47 -12.95 19.79
N ALA A 82 0.53 -13.05 18.92
CA ALA A 82 1.91 -13.35 19.34
C ALA A 82 2.46 -12.33 20.37
N PHE A 83 1.71 -11.26 20.60
CA PHE A 83 2.00 -10.13 21.47
C PHE A 83 0.87 -9.93 22.49
N GLU A 84 0.58 -10.95 23.31
CA GLU A 84 -0.36 -10.77 24.44
C GLU A 84 0.21 -9.75 25.44
N VAL A 85 -0.44 -8.61 25.47
CA VAL A 85 -0.23 -7.64 26.56
C VAL A 85 -1.23 -8.01 27.66
N SER A 86 -0.72 -8.53 28.81
CA SER A 86 -1.56 -8.75 29.98
C SER A 86 -2.22 -7.44 30.38
N SER A 87 -3.55 -7.45 30.50
CA SER A 87 -4.34 -6.25 30.86
C SER A 87 -3.84 -5.56 32.14
N ASP A 88 -3.31 -6.32 33.08
CA ASP A 88 -2.75 -5.81 34.34
C ASP A 88 -1.51 -4.91 34.16
N LYS A 89 -0.87 -4.92 32.98
CA LYS A 89 0.29 -4.07 32.66
C LYS A 89 -0.06 -2.77 31.94
N VAL A 90 -1.30 -2.61 31.49
CA VAL A 90 -1.71 -1.42 30.73
C VAL A 90 -1.83 -0.20 31.63
N ASP A 91 -2.21 -0.38 32.90
CA ASP A 91 -2.37 0.70 33.88
C ASP A 91 -1.08 1.02 34.67
N SER A 92 0.02 0.30 34.44
CA SER A 92 1.28 0.57 35.12
C SER A 92 2.05 1.70 34.44
N LYS A 93 2.59 2.65 35.24
CA LYS A 93 3.50 3.69 34.72
C LYS A 93 4.71 3.03 34.03
N MET A 94 5.08 3.53 32.89
CA MET A 94 6.26 3.05 32.15
C MET A 94 7.52 3.19 33.02
N THR A 95 8.30 2.14 33.09
CA THR A 95 9.62 2.19 33.74
C THR A 95 10.59 3.05 32.94
N LYS A 96 11.61 3.63 33.58
CA LYS A 96 12.66 4.41 32.91
C LYS A 96 13.29 3.65 31.74
N ARG A 97 13.43 2.33 31.88
CA ARG A 97 13.98 1.47 30.83
C ARG A 97 13.03 1.33 29.62
N GLN A 98 11.73 1.21 29.86
CA GLN A 98 10.72 1.17 28.78
C GLN A 98 10.68 2.51 28.04
N ILE A 99 10.80 3.64 28.75
CA ILE A 99 10.88 4.97 28.14
C ILE A 99 12.13 5.07 27.25
N LEU A 100 13.30 4.64 27.78
CA LEU A 100 14.54 4.62 27.01
C LEU A 100 14.43 3.75 25.76
N THR A 101 13.84 2.55 25.89
CA THR A 101 13.61 1.64 24.76
C THR A 101 12.72 2.26 23.70
N ALA A 102 11.63 2.92 24.11
CA ALA A 102 10.74 3.64 23.19
C ALA A 102 11.45 4.82 22.50
N ALA A 103 12.28 5.58 23.24
CA ALA A 103 13.06 6.67 22.67
C ALA A 103 14.08 6.17 21.64
N VAL A 104 14.80 5.08 21.93
CA VAL A 104 15.76 4.46 21.02
C VAL A 104 15.03 3.93 19.75
N PHE A 105 13.84 3.34 19.89
CA PHE A 105 13.04 2.91 18.77
C PHE A 105 12.64 4.09 17.87
N LEU A 106 12.08 5.15 18.44
CA LEU A 106 11.67 6.34 17.69
C LEU A 106 12.84 7.01 16.99
N LEU A 107 13.97 7.18 17.69
CA LEU A 107 15.19 7.72 17.12
C LEU A 107 15.70 6.84 15.97
N GLY A 108 15.66 5.52 16.14
CA GLY A 108 16.03 4.56 15.11
C GLY A 108 15.16 4.67 13.86
N VAL A 109 13.84 4.86 14.00
CA VAL A 109 12.93 5.08 12.87
C VAL A 109 13.27 6.40 12.15
N VAL A 110 13.46 7.49 12.89
CA VAL A 110 13.83 8.80 12.30
C VAL A 110 15.15 8.70 11.55
N LEU A 111 16.16 8.06 12.14
CA LEU A 111 17.46 7.80 11.50
C LEU A 111 17.30 6.96 10.22
N CYS A 112 16.49 5.91 10.26
CA CYS A 112 16.22 5.08 9.08
C CYS A 112 15.66 5.91 7.92
N VAL A 113 14.67 6.75 8.21
CA VAL A 113 14.08 7.65 7.19
C VAL A 113 15.13 8.63 6.65
N GLY A 114 15.88 9.29 7.54
CA GLY A 114 16.94 10.22 7.14
C GLY A 114 18.02 9.57 6.27
N LEU A 115 18.52 8.39 6.69
CA LEU A 115 19.54 7.65 5.94
C LEU A 115 18.99 7.11 4.60
N THR A 116 17.72 6.70 4.57
CA THR A 116 17.06 6.25 3.34
C THR A 116 17.02 7.36 2.31
N ILE A 117 16.68 8.58 2.72
CA ILE A 117 16.63 9.75 1.84
C ILE A 117 18.04 10.18 1.43
N ALA A 118 18.96 10.37 2.39
CA ALA A 118 20.31 10.88 2.15
C ALA A 118 21.17 9.92 1.33
N CYS A 119 21.09 8.61 1.63
CA CYS A 119 21.94 7.58 1.01
C CYS A 119 21.21 6.75 -0.05
N LYS A 120 19.96 7.11 -0.42
CA LYS A 120 19.12 6.40 -1.39
C LYS A 120 19.08 4.88 -1.14
N TRP A 121 18.75 4.49 0.09
CA TRP A 121 18.74 3.09 0.49
C TRP A 121 17.65 2.31 -0.26
N ASN A 122 18.00 1.09 -0.65
CA ASN A 122 17.05 0.13 -1.19
C ASN A 122 16.45 -0.74 -0.06
N ALA A 123 15.43 -1.54 -0.40
CA ALA A 123 14.73 -2.41 0.55
C ALA A 123 15.67 -3.35 1.32
N LYS A 124 16.74 -3.86 0.68
CA LYS A 124 17.72 -4.76 1.33
C LYS A 124 18.48 -4.04 2.45
N LYS A 125 18.94 -2.80 2.20
CA LYS A 125 19.65 -2.00 3.21
C LYS A 125 18.73 -1.64 4.38
N ILE A 126 17.47 -1.30 4.10
CA ILE A 126 16.45 -1.01 5.12
C ILE A 126 16.21 -2.26 5.98
N ALA A 127 16.05 -3.44 5.37
CA ALA A 127 15.88 -4.69 6.11
C ALA A 127 17.08 -5.00 7.02
N SER A 128 18.31 -4.82 6.52
CA SER A 128 19.54 -5.00 7.31
C SER A 128 19.61 -4.00 8.48
N TYR A 129 19.19 -2.76 8.27
CA TYR A 129 19.11 -1.75 9.31
C TYR A 129 18.13 -2.15 10.42
N PHE A 130 16.91 -2.57 10.06
CA PHE A 130 15.93 -3.01 11.06
C PHE A 130 16.38 -4.26 11.82
N PHE A 131 17.12 -5.16 11.17
CA PHE A 131 17.71 -6.31 11.85
C PHE A 131 18.73 -5.86 12.91
N GLY A 132 19.63 -4.93 12.58
CA GLY A 132 20.55 -4.34 13.55
C GLY A 132 19.83 -3.58 14.67
N MET A 133 18.82 -2.79 14.32
CA MET A 133 18.00 -2.04 15.28
C MET A 133 17.28 -2.97 16.27
N MET A 134 16.81 -4.14 15.83
CA MET A 134 16.22 -5.16 16.71
C MET A 134 17.21 -5.59 17.80
N ILE A 135 18.47 -5.85 17.45
CA ILE A 135 19.51 -6.26 18.41
C ILE A 135 19.74 -5.11 19.42
N VAL A 136 19.93 -3.89 18.94
CA VAL A 136 20.15 -2.72 19.81
C VAL A 136 18.99 -2.52 20.77
N ILE A 137 17.75 -2.55 20.30
CA ILE A 137 16.54 -2.41 21.12
C ILE A 137 16.46 -3.55 22.15
N GLY A 138 16.74 -4.77 21.73
CA GLY A 138 16.75 -5.94 22.62
C GLY A 138 17.74 -5.78 23.77
N LEU A 139 18.96 -5.35 23.49
CA LEU A 139 19.99 -5.08 24.50
C LEU A 139 19.61 -3.93 25.43
N VAL A 140 19.12 -2.81 24.90
CA VAL A 140 18.65 -1.67 25.70
C VAL A 140 17.47 -2.09 26.60
N SER A 141 16.58 -2.95 26.11
CA SER A 141 15.49 -3.55 26.87
C SER A 141 15.96 -4.57 27.92
N GLY A 142 17.26 -4.95 27.87
CA GLY A 142 17.93 -5.89 28.76
C GLY A 142 17.59 -7.34 28.57
N PHE A 143 17.27 -7.67 27.35
CA PHE A 143 17.13 -9.06 26.96
C PHE A 143 18.51 -9.67 26.70
N SER A 144 18.67 -10.92 27.10
CA SER A 144 19.82 -11.75 26.69
C SER A 144 19.74 -12.04 25.18
N MET A 145 20.86 -12.42 24.57
CA MET A 145 20.89 -12.79 23.14
C MET A 145 19.93 -13.95 22.81
N ASN A 146 19.77 -14.92 23.69
CA ASN A 146 18.81 -16.01 23.52
C ASN A 146 17.37 -15.49 23.52
N GLU A 147 17.02 -14.59 24.44
CA GLU A 147 15.69 -13.99 24.46
C GLU A 147 15.42 -13.13 23.23
N ILE A 148 16.42 -12.39 22.73
CA ILE A 148 16.31 -11.62 21.49
C ILE A 148 16.03 -12.59 20.31
N SER A 149 16.77 -13.68 20.21
CA SER A 149 16.58 -14.72 19.19
C SER A 149 15.18 -15.34 19.26
N ASP A 150 14.71 -15.72 20.45
CA ASP A 150 13.39 -16.29 20.65
C ASP A 150 12.28 -15.32 20.25
N LYS A 151 12.42 -14.06 20.62
CA LYS A 151 11.45 -12.99 20.24
C LYS A 151 11.45 -12.74 18.74
N PHE A 152 12.61 -12.79 18.10
CA PHE A 152 12.74 -12.68 16.65
C PHE A 152 12.02 -13.83 15.95
N ILE A 153 12.28 -15.09 16.36
CA ILE A 153 11.62 -16.27 15.79
C ILE A 153 10.10 -16.18 15.98
N LYS A 154 9.64 -15.75 17.15
CA LYS A 154 8.20 -15.53 17.40
C LYS A 154 7.62 -14.47 16.47
N GLY A 155 8.36 -13.39 16.21
CA GLY A 155 7.98 -12.34 15.25
C GLY A 155 7.97 -12.81 13.78
N CYS A 156 8.83 -13.77 13.41
CA CYS A 156 8.87 -14.33 12.06
C CYS A 156 7.68 -15.25 11.76
N LYS A 157 7.14 -15.97 12.76
CA LYS A 157 6.05 -16.93 12.54
C LYS A 157 4.86 -16.39 11.71
N PRO A 158 4.24 -15.26 12.05
CA PRO A 158 3.14 -14.71 11.26
C PRO A 158 3.56 -14.24 9.87
N MET A 159 4.87 -13.94 9.67
CA MET A 159 5.39 -13.45 8.39
C MET A 159 5.68 -14.58 7.39
N ILE A 160 5.80 -15.83 7.82
CA ILE A 160 6.08 -16.98 6.94
C ILE A 160 5.03 -17.07 5.84
N TYR A 161 3.76 -17.06 6.20
CA TYR A 161 2.66 -17.15 5.22
C TYR A 161 2.68 -15.98 4.20
N ALA A 162 2.88 -14.76 4.68
CA ALA A 162 2.98 -13.59 3.84
C ALA A 162 4.19 -13.66 2.88
N SER A 163 5.33 -14.15 3.36
CA SER A 163 6.55 -14.33 2.55
C SER A 163 6.35 -15.35 1.44
N PHE A 164 5.73 -16.49 1.73
CA PHE A 164 5.41 -17.52 0.73
C PHE A 164 4.47 -16.98 -0.35
N ILE A 165 3.39 -16.31 0.04
CA ILE A 165 2.44 -15.72 -0.93
C ILE A 165 3.13 -14.68 -1.80
N THR A 166 3.95 -13.81 -1.21
CA THR A 166 4.71 -12.80 -1.98
C THR A 166 5.69 -13.45 -2.94
N GLY A 167 6.35 -14.54 -2.53
CA GLY A 167 7.24 -15.32 -3.40
C GLY A 167 6.49 -15.94 -4.59
N LEU A 168 5.35 -16.57 -4.34
CA LEU A 168 4.49 -17.13 -5.40
C LEU A 168 3.96 -16.05 -6.35
N ALA A 169 3.55 -14.91 -5.81
CA ALA A 169 3.14 -13.76 -6.61
C ALA A 169 4.25 -13.27 -7.55
N SER A 170 5.47 -13.16 -7.02
CA SER A 170 6.64 -12.79 -7.81
C SER A 170 6.94 -13.80 -8.92
N ALA A 171 6.78 -15.10 -8.64
CA ALA A 171 6.95 -16.15 -9.63
C ALA A 171 5.92 -16.03 -10.78
N ILE A 172 4.65 -15.73 -10.49
CA ILE A 172 3.62 -15.50 -11.49
C ILE A 172 4.03 -14.33 -12.40
N ALA A 173 4.45 -13.20 -11.82
CA ALA A 173 4.90 -12.03 -12.58
C ALA A 173 6.09 -12.36 -13.49
N VAL A 174 7.06 -13.15 -13.01
CA VAL A 174 8.22 -13.59 -13.79
C VAL A 174 7.78 -14.48 -14.96
N ILE A 175 6.89 -15.45 -14.75
CA ILE A 175 6.39 -16.35 -15.77
C ILE A 175 5.64 -15.58 -16.86
N LEU A 176 4.75 -14.67 -16.50
CA LEU A 176 4.00 -13.83 -17.43
C LEU A 176 4.92 -12.94 -18.28
N ASN A 177 5.96 -12.40 -17.65
CA ASN A 177 6.94 -11.56 -18.34
C ASN A 177 7.79 -12.37 -19.33
N GLN A 178 8.37 -13.49 -18.86
CA GLN A 178 9.18 -14.38 -19.71
C GLN A 178 8.37 -14.99 -20.87
N GLY A 179 7.11 -15.31 -20.61
CA GLY A 179 6.19 -15.82 -21.63
C GLY A 179 5.68 -14.75 -22.59
N LYS A 180 6.06 -13.46 -22.41
CA LYS A 180 5.54 -12.31 -23.18
C LYS A 180 4.00 -12.18 -23.18
N VAL A 181 3.36 -12.85 -22.22
CA VAL A 181 1.90 -12.82 -22.06
C VAL A 181 1.46 -11.47 -21.49
N LEU A 182 2.32 -10.87 -20.65
CA LEU A 182 2.04 -9.59 -20.02
C LEU A 182 1.84 -8.47 -21.06
N ASP A 183 2.72 -8.38 -22.05
CA ASP A 183 2.61 -7.40 -23.14
C ASP A 183 1.29 -7.56 -23.91
N THR A 184 0.89 -8.82 -24.15
CA THR A 184 -0.39 -9.13 -24.82
C THR A 184 -1.58 -8.70 -23.95
N ILE A 185 -1.57 -8.97 -22.66
CA ILE A 185 -2.63 -8.54 -21.72
C ILE A 185 -2.77 -7.02 -21.74
N VAL A 186 -1.65 -6.30 -21.61
CA VAL A 186 -1.65 -4.83 -21.59
C VAL A 186 -2.14 -4.28 -22.93
N TYR A 187 -1.70 -4.85 -24.05
CA TYR A 187 -2.15 -4.46 -25.38
C TYR A 187 -3.67 -4.63 -25.54
N VAL A 188 -4.21 -5.81 -25.20
CA VAL A 188 -5.66 -6.08 -25.28
C VAL A 188 -6.45 -5.13 -24.41
N LEU A 189 -5.98 -4.85 -23.18
CA LEU A 189 -6.62 -3.92 -22.26
C LEU A 189 -6.54 -2.46 -22.74
N SER A 190 -5.60 -2.13 -23.62
CA SER A 190 -5.46 -0.78 -24.19
C SER A 190 -6.35 -0.54 -25.43
N ILE A 191 -6.84 -1.59 -26.10
CA ILE A 191 -7.69 -1.45 -27.29
C ILE A 191 -8.93 -0.57 -27.04
N PRO A 192 -9.71 -0.76 -25.97
CA PRO A 192 -10.88 0.07 -25.70
C PRO A 192 -10.56 1.56 -25.51
N LEU A 193 -9.33 1.89 -25.05
CA LEU A 193 -8.92 3.29 -24.82
C LEU A 193 -8.92 4.11 -26.12
N ASN A 194 -8.61 3.47 -27.25
CA ASN A 194 -8.58 4.13 -28.55
C ASN A 194 -9.99 4.33 -29.17
N GLN A 195 -11.02 3.73 -28.58
CA GLN A 195 -12.38 3.75 -29.13
C GLN A 195 -13.32 4.70 -28.38
N VAL A 196 -12.86 5.28 -27.25
CA VAL A 196 -13.67 6.15 -26.39
C VAL A 196 -13.08 7.56 -26.34
N GLY A 197 -13.94 8.56 -26.06
CA GLY A 197 -13.48 9.94 -25.91
C GLY A 197 -12.56 10.11 -24.70
N ALA A 198 -11.72 11.14 -24.70
CA ALA A 198 -10.67 11.40 -23.72
C ALA A 198 -11.14 11.31 -22.24
N VAL A 199 -12.33 11.82 -21.92
CA VAL A 199 -12.86 11.81 -20.55
C VAL A 199 -13.17 10.38 -20.09
N VAL A 200 -13.86 9.60 -20.90
CA VAL A 200 -14.18 8.19 -20.59
C VAL A 200 -12.90 7.34 -20.60
N GLY A 201 -12.01 7.60 -21.56
CA GLY A 201 -10.69 6.97 -21.64
C GLY A 201 -9.85 7.16 -20.38
N ALA A 202 -9.85 8.35 -19.79
CA ALA A 202 -9.17 8.65 -18.54
C ALA A 202 -9.68 7.78 -17.37
N GLY A 203 -11.00 7.62 -17.26
CA GLY A 203 -11.60 6.70 -16.26
C GLY A 203 -11.26 5.23 -16.54
N LEU A 204 -11.28 4.82 -17.81
CA LEU A 204 -10.93 3.45 -18.21
C LEU A 204 -9.46 3.14 -17.93
N MET A 205 -8.55 4.11 -18.04
CA MET A 205 -7.14 3.96 -17.64
C MET A 205 -6.99 3.53 -16.18
N VAL A 206 -7.83 4.02 -15.26
CA VAL A 206 -7.82 3.55 -13.87
C VAL A 206 -8.15 2.06 -13.81
N VAL A 207 -9.20 1.62 -14.51
CA VAL A 207 -9.63 0.21 -14.52
C VAL A 207 -8.53 -0.69 -15.09
N VAL A 208 -7.92 -0.29 -16.18
CA VAL A 208 -6.80 -1.03 -16.81
C VAL A 208 -5.65 -1.18 -15.81
N ASN A 209 -5.28 -0.11 -15.12
CA ASN A 209 -4.20 -0.16 -14.12
C ASN A 209 -4.56 -1.02 -12.89
N VAL A 210 -5.81 -1.03 -12.44
CA VAL A 210 -6.30 -1.95 -11.39
C VAL A 210 -6.12 -3.41 -11.83
N ILE A 211 -6.52 -3.74 -13.05
CA ILE A 211 -6.41 -5.11 -13.58
C ILE A 211 -4.94 -5.52 -13.72
N VAL A 212 -4.10 -4.66 -14.27
CA VAL A 212 -2.66 -4.96 -14.46
C VAL A 212 -1.95 -5.10 -13.11
N ASN A 213 -2.33 -4.32 -12.09
CA ASN A 213 -1.74 -4.44 -10.76
C ASN A 213 -1.96 -5.82 -10.13
N ILE A 214 -3.04 -6.53 -10.48
CA ILE A 214 -3.24 -7.92 -10.03
C ILE A 214 -2.07 -8.82 -10.46
N PHE A 215 -1.49 -8.56 -11.63
CA PHE A 215 -0.37 -9.34 -12.18
C PHE A 215 0.99 -8.76 -11.79
N ILE A 216 1.08 -7.44 -11.61
CA ILE A 216 2.32 -6.72 -11.24
C ILE A 216 2.08 -5.92 -9.95
N PRO A 217 2.08 -6.55 -8.77
CA PRO A 217 1.82 -5.86 -7.49
C PRO A 217 3.05 -5.08 -7.00
N SER A 218 3.61 -4.25 -7.88
CA SER A 218 4.82 -3.45 -7.64
C SER A 218 4.69 -2.10 -8.32
N GLY A 219 4.53 -1.02 -7.56
CA GLY A 219 4.31 0.31 -8.12
C GLY A 219 5.36 0.74 -9.14
N SER A 220 6.65 0.63 -8.83
CA SER A 220 7.71 0.96 -9.79
C SER A 220 7.79 -0.03 -10.95
N GLY A 221 7.53 -1.32 -10.70
CA GLY A 221 7.50 -2.36 -11.73
C GLY A 221 6.33 -2.15 -12.69
N GLN A 222 5.15 -1.85 -12.18
CA GLN A 222 3.98 -1.54 -13.01
C GLN A 222 4.20 -0.22 -13.77
N ALA A 223 4.79 0.81 -13.16
CA ALA A 223 5.12 2.06 -13.83
C ALA A 223 6.01 1.82 -15.05
N ALA A 224 7.05 0.99 -14.90
CA ALA A 224 8.00 0.68 -15.98
C ALA A 224 7.34 0.02 -17.21
N VAL A 225 6.24 -0.72 -17.02
CA VAL A 225 5.50 -1.36 -18.09
C VAL A 225 4.39 -0.46 -18.61
N MET A 226 3.60 0.13 -17.72
CA MET A 226 2.37 0.81 -18.07
C MET A 226 2.57 2.22 -18.62
N ILE A 227 3.49 3.00 -18.04
CA ILE A 227 3.65 4.41 -18.42
C ILE A 227 4.13 4.56 -19.88
N PRO A 228 5.15 3.82 -20.34
CA PRO A 228 5.57 3.88 -21.74
C PRO A 228 4.50 3.50 -22.75
N LEU A 229 3.54 2.68 -22.35
CA LEU A 229 2.41 2.26 -23.19
C LEU A 229 1.25 3.24 -23.11
N MET A 230 0.91 3.70 -21.89
CA MET A 230 -0.22 4.59 -21.69
C MET A 230 0.02 6.03 -22.14
N THR A 231 1.25 6.52 -22.05
CA THR A 231 1.57 7.89 -22.44
C THR A 231 1.30 8.15 -23.93
N PRO A 232 1.80 7.34 -24.89
CA PRO A 232 1.48 7.51 -26.30
C PRO A 232 -0.03 7.37 -26.61
N ILE A 233 -0.72 6.46 -25.92
CA ILE A 233 -2.17 6.30 -26.07
C ILE A 233 -2.89 7.54 -25.56
N ALA A 234 -2.48 8.07 -24.40
CA ALA A 234 -3.04 9.29 -23.83
C ALA A 234 -2.90 10.47 -24.79
N ASP A 235 -1.71 10.67 -25.34
CA ASP A 235 -1.43 11.72 -26.32
C ASP A 235 -2.31 11.57 -27.58
N LEU A 236 -2.48 10.33 -28.08
CA LEU A 236 -3.30 10.04 -29.27
C LEU A 236 -4.79 10.32 -29.05
N VAL A 237 -5.32 9.99 -27.87
CA VAL A 237 -6.75 10.14 -27.51
C VAL A 237 -7.06 11.53 -26.95
N GLY A 238 -6.04 12.34 -26.69
CA GLY A 238 -6.18 13.69 -26.12
C GLY A 238 -6.35 13.70 -24.59
N ILE A 239 -5.84 12.67 -23.91
CA ILE A 239 -5.76 12.62 -22.45
C ILE A 239 -4.45 13.29 -22.01
N THR A 240 -4.50 14.17 -21.01
CA THR A 240 -3.27 14.81 -20.52
C THR A 240 -2.36 13.78 -19.84
N ARG A 241 -1.05 13.88 -20.01
CA ARG A 241 -0.07 12.98 -19.37
C ARG A 241 -0.19 12.99 -17.85
N GLN A 242 -0.57 14.13 -17.25
CA GLN A 242 -0.82 14.22 -15.79
C GLN A 242 -1.98 13.35 -15.36
N VAL A 243 -3.07 13.35 -16.12
CA VAL A 243 -4.25 12.51 -15.86
C VAL A 243 -3.90 11.03 -16.06
N ALA A 244 -3.13 10.68 -17.09
CA ALA A 244 -2.66 9.31 -17.29
C ALA A 244 -1.82 8.79 -16.13
N VAL A 245 -0.87 9.62 -15.59
CA VAL A 245 -0.08 9.30 -14.40
C VAL A 245 -0.96 9.20 -13.15
N GLN A 246 -1.99 10.04 -13.02
CA GLN A 246 -2.92 9.94 -11.90
C GLN A 246 -3.78 8.68 -11.97
N ALA A 247 -4.24 8.30 -13.16
CA ALA A 247 -4.97 7.05 -13.38
C ALA A 247 -4.12 5.82 -13.03
N PHE A 248 -2.85 5.84 -13.43
CA PHE A 248 -1.88 4.81 -13.03
C PHE A 248 -1.74 4.74 -11.51
N GLN A 249 -1.51 5.88 -10.85
CA GLN A 249 -1.30 5.93 -9.40
C GLN A 249 -2.52 5.43 -8.62
N PHE A 250 -3.74 5.77 -9.05
CA PHE A 250 -4.96 5.27 -8.45
C PHE A 250 -5.12 3.76 -8.65
N GLY A 251 -4.88 3.28 -9.86
CA GLY A 251 -5.02 1.86 -10.20
C GLY A 251 -4.05 0.97 -9.45
N ASP A 252 -2.77 1.33 -9.44
CA ASP A 252 -1.74 0.65 -8.66
C ASP A 252 -2.05 0.69 -7.16
N GLY A 253 -2.28 1.88 -6.63
CA GLY A 253 -2.40 2.06 -5.20
C GLY A 253 -3.64 1.42 -4.59
N LEU A 254 -4.81 1.58 -5.21
CA LEU A 254 -6.07 1.07 -4.67
C LEU A 254 -6.19 -0.45 -4.81
N CYS A 255 -5.62 -1.03 -5.87
CA CYS A 255 -5.62 -2.48 -6.06
C CYS A 255 -4.82 -3.22 -4.98
N ASN A 256 -3.82 -2.59 -4.40
CA ASN A 256 -3.04 -3.15 -3.30
C ASN A 256 -3.87 -3.49 -2.04
N LEU A 257 -5.09 -2.95 -1.94
CA LEU A 257 -6.06 -3.32 -0.91
C LEU A 257 -6.96 -4.50 -1.31
N LEU A 258 -6.93 -4.92 -2.59
CA LEU A 258 -7.79 -5.97 -3.14
C LEU A 258 -7.07 -7.29 -3.39
N THR A 259 -5.75 -7.26 -3.53
CA THR A 259 -4.97 -8.43 -3.96
C THR A 259 -4.29 -9.14 -2.79
N PRO A 260 -4.38 -10.50 -2.71
CA PRO A 260 -3.61 -11.26 -1.73
C PRO A 260 -2.11 -11.30 -2.06
N LEU A 261 -1.71 -10.78 -3.22
CA LEU A 261 -0.32 -10.74 -3.67
C LEU A 261 0.47 -9.59 -3.02
N ASN A 262 -0.21 -8.70 -2.30
CA ASN A 262 0.43 -7.63 -1.53
C ASN A 262 0.98 -8.18 -0.19
N GLY A 263 2.30 -8.39 -0.12
CA GLY A 263 2.97 -8.95 1.06
C GLY A 263 2.73 -8.17 2.36
N PRO A 264 2.91 -6.84 2.39
CA PRO A 264 2.62 -6.01 3.56
C PRO A 264 1.19 -6.18 4.08
N MET A 265 0.18 -6.23 3.19
CA MET A 265 -1.21 -6.45 3.58
C MET A 265 -1.39 -7.83 4.21
N MET A 266 -0.86 -8.86 3.57
CA MET A 266 -0.98 -10.23 4.07
C MET A 266 -0.27 -10.40 5.41
N GLY A 267 0.88 -9.75 5.59
CA GLY A 267 1.59 -9.71 6.87
C GLY A 267 0.76 -9.05 7.97
N CYS A 268 0.21 -7.89 7.72
CA CYS A 268 -0.65 -7.19 8.70
C CYS A 268 -1.93 -7.98 9.03
N LEU A 269 -2.55 -8.64 8.04
CA LEU A 269 -3.72 -9.51 8.27
C LEU A 269 -3.35 -10.74 9.12
N ALA A 270 -2.19 -11.35 8.86
CA ALA A 270 -1.69 -12.48 9.65
C ALA A 270 -1.41 -12.08 11.10
N MET A 271 -0.86 -10.88 11.32
CA MET A 271 -0.59 -10.34 12.68
C MET A 271 -1.86 -10.10 13.50
N VAL A 272 -3.01 -9.90 12.87
CA VAL A 272 -4.31 -9.73 13.53
C VAL A 272 -5.20 -10.96 13.44
N GLY A 273 -4.69 -12.07 12.88
CA GLY A 273 -5.40 -13.36 12.79
C GLY A 273 -6.62 -13.35 11.86
N ILE A 274 -6.60 -12.54 10.81
CA ILE A 274 -7.68 -12.45 9.83
C ILE A 274 -7.24 -13.07 8.52
N SER A 275 -8.01 -14.04 8.02
CA SER A 275 -7.79 -14.59 6.69
C SER A 275 -8.19 -13.61 5.59
N PHE A 276 -7.48 -13.61 4.46
CA PHE A 276 -7.78 -12.74 3.32
C PHE A 276 -9.24 -12.89 2.81
N PRO A 277 -9.82 -14.10 2.67
CA PRO A 277 -11.23 -14.22 2.26
C PRO A 277 -12.21 -13.53 3.21
N LYS A 278 -11.92 -13.55 4.52
CA LYS A 278 -12.77 -12.89 5.53
C LYS A 278 -12.63 -11.37 5.44
N TYR A 279 -11.43 -10.88 5.20
CA TYR A 279 -11.15 -9.47 4.97
C TYR A 279 -11.84 -8.96 3.71
N ILE A 280 -11.61 -9.60 2.55
CA ILE A 280 -12.12 -9.10 1.28
C ILE A 280 -13.65 -9.11 1.22
N LYS A 281 -14.30 -10.12 1.80
CA LYS A 281 -15.77 -10.17 1.91
C LYS A 281 -16.34 -8.95 2.62
N TRP A 282 -15.64 -8.42 3.62
CA TRP A 282 -16.04 -7.21 4.31
C TRP A 282 -15.64 -5.94 3.54
N ALA A 283 -14.39 -5.90 3.04
CA ALA A 283 -13.79 -4.69 2.47
C ALA A 283 -14.27 -4.38 1.05
N PHE A 284 -14.63 -5.40 0.26
CA PHE A 284 -14.89 -5.31 -1.18
C PHE A 284 -15.78 -4.13 -1.58
N LYS A 285 -16.91 -3.96 -0.91
CA LYS A 285 -17.84 -2.87 -1.23
C LYS A 285 -17.22 -1.48 -1.05
N TYR A 286 -16.42 -1.28 0.00
CA TYR A 286 -15.78 -0.01 0.27
C TYR A 286 -14.66 0.27 -0.72
N LEU A 287 -13.93 -0.79 -1.09
CA LEU A 287 -12.85 -0.69 -2.08
C LEU A 287 -13.40 -0.41 -3.47
N MET A 288 -14.50 -1.03 -3.87
CA MET A 288 -15.19 -0.71 -5.13
C MET A 288 -15.72 0.72 -5.15
N MET A 289 -16.24 1.22 -4.04
CA MET A 289 -16.65 2.64 -3.92
C MET A 289 -15.44 3.58 -4.07
N ASN A 290 -14.29 3.23 -3.49
CA ASN A 290 -13.07 4.03 -3.59
C ASN A 290 -12.53 4.05 -5.03
N ILE A 291 -12.50 2.90 -5.71
CA ILE A 291 -12.11 2.81 -7.11
C ILE A 291 -13.10 3.59 -7.99
N GLY A 292 -14.40 3.48 -7.75
CA GLY A 292 -15.42 4.25 -8.44
C GLY A 292 -15.20 5.77 -8.28
N ALA A 293 -14.89 6.21 -7.07
CA ALA A 293 -14.54 7.61 -6.81
C ALA A 293 -13.27 8.04 -7.58
N ALA A 294 -12.24 7.18 -7.62
CA ALA A 294 -11.00 7.45 -8.37
C ALA A 294 -11.26 7.57 -9.88
N ILE A 295 -12.13 6.72 -10.44
CA ILE A 295 -12.55 6.80 -11.84
C ILE A 295 -13.23 8.15 -12.11
N VAL A 296 -14.21 8.53 -11.28
CA VAL A 296 -14.93 9.81 -11.44
C VAL A 296 -13.98 11.00 -11.31
N ILE A 297 -13.10 11.00 -10.30
CA ILE A 297 -12.10 12.06 -10.11
C ILE A 297 -11.21 12.17 -11.36
N THR A 298 -10.72 11.07 -11.90
CA THR A 298 -9.85 11.06 -13.08
C THR A 298 -10.59 11.59 -14.32
N MET A 299 -11.86 11.22 -14.49
CA MET A 299 -12.71 11.76 -15.56
C MET A 299 -12.93 13.26 -15.42
N VAL A 300 -13.19 13.76 -14.20
CA VAL A 300 -13.34 15.20 -13.92
C VAL A 300 -12.05 15.95 -14.20
N LEU A 301 -10.89 15.42 -13.75
CA LEU A 301 -9.60 16.03 -14.02
C LEU A 301 -9.31 16.14 -15.52
N GLN A 302 -9.71 15.15 -16.30
CA GLN A 302 -9.60 15.20 -17.77
C GLN A 302 -10.58 16.22 -18.37
N ALA A 303 -11.82 16.27 -17.89
CA ALA A 303 -12.84 17.20 -18.39
C ALA A 303 -12.45 18.68 -18.19
N VAL A 304 -11.75 18.98 -17.09
CA VAL A 304 -11.22 20.33 -16.81
C VAL A 304 -9.84 20.59 -17.46
N GLY A 305 -9.29 19.63 -18.18
CA GLY A 305 -8.02 19.77 -18.87
C GLY A 305 -6.81 19.92 -17.95
N TRP A 306 -6.79 19.19 -16.83
CA TRP A 306 -5.72 19.33 -15.85
C TRP A 306 -4.36 18.92 -16.40
N VAL A 307 -3.42 19.85 -16.42
CA VAL A 307 -2.03 19.67 -16.90
C VAL A 307 -0.97 19.77 -15.81
N GLY A 308 -1.36 19.99 -14.56
CA GLY A 308 -0.47 19.89 -13.40
C GLY A 308 0.31 21.15 -13.04
N PHE A 309 -0.11 22.31 -13.47
CA PHE A 309 0.45 23.63 -13.09
C PHE A 309 -0.23 24.15 -11.84
#